data_ba6e659d41db1ab074a6e3599193cd9c
#
_entry.id   ba6e659d41db1ab074a6e3599193cd9c
#
_cell.length_a   1.000
_cell.length_b   1.000
_cell.length_c   1.000
_cell.angle_alpha   90.00
_cell.angle_beta   90.00
_cell.angle_gamma   90.00
#
_symmetry.space_group_name_H-M   'P 1'
#
loop_
_entity.id
_entity.type
_entity.pdbx_description
1 polymer ?
#
loop_
_entity_poly.entity_id
_entity_poly.type
_entity_poly.pdbx_seq_one_letter_code
_entity_poly.pdbx_strand_id
1 'polypeptide(L)'
;MTTLTKPTARAASTTLTFDHASDLAASADNAIKRMCDIFAALFAIILLTPLWITVAAMVRLNDGGPAFFTQERVGLNGKTFTIFKFRTMRVDAKELKASLMEANEAHSSARNSIMFKMANDPRITRVGALLRKTSIDELPQLFNVLRGDMSLVGPRPRSPARSLSTNPA
;
A
#
# COMPACT_ATOMS: atom_id res chain seq x y z
N MET A 1 -20.52 -36.57 -48.03
CA MET A 1 -21.04 -35.22 -48.22
C MET A 1 -21.41 -34.65 -46.86
N THR A 2 -20.50 -33.90 -46.27
CA THR A 2 -20.69 -33.31 -44.94
C THR A 2 -21.09 -31.84 -45.12
N THR A 3 -22.34 -31.51 -44.84
CA THR A 3 -22.85 -30.15 -44.96
C THR A 3 -22.43 -29.35 -43.71
N LEU A 4 -21.49 -28.42 -43.88
CA LEU A 4 -21.13 -27.38 -42.92
C LEU A 4 -22.27 -26.36 -42.85
N THR A 5 -23.07 -26.42 -41.78
CA THR A 5 -24.02 -25.37 -41.44
C THR A 5 -23.28 -24.12 -40.97
N LYS A 6 -23.40 -23.06 -41.75
CA LYS A 6 -22.89 -21.72 -41.47
C LYS A 6 -23.64 -21.16 -40.25
N PRO A 7 -22.96 -20.68 -39.15
CA PRO A 7 -23.65 -20.10 -38.02
C PRO A 7 -24.37 -18.81 -38.43
N THR A 8 -25.65 -18.73 -38.11
CA THR A 8 -26.52 -17.61 -38.44
C THR A 8 -26.03 -16.31 -37.79
N ALA A 9 -25.94 -15.25 -38.56
CA ALA A 9 -25.46 -13.90 -38.14
C ALA A 9 -26.18 -13.31 -36.94
N ARG A 10 -27.34 -13.86 -36.54
CA ARG A 10 -28.13 -13.43 -35.41
C ARG A 10 -27.54 -13.85 -34.06
N ALA A 11 -26.75 -14.94 -33.98
CA ALA A 11 -26.08 -15.38 -32.74
C ALA A 11 -24.85 -14.52 -32.43
N ALA A 12 -24.14 -14.07 -33.48
CA ALA A 12 -22.96 -13.23 -33.32
C ALA A 12 -23.28 -11.80 -32.84
N SER A 13 -24.42 -11.22 -33.25
CA SER A 13 -24.83 -9.89 -32.83
C SER A 13 -25.32 -9.87 -31.37
N THR A 14 -25.90 -10.97 -30.89
CA THR A 14 -26.39 -11.05 -29.49
C THR A 14 -25.23 -11.19 -28.50
N THR A 15 -24.19 -11.93 -28.81
CA THR A 15 -22.97 -12.04 -27.95
C THR A 15 -22.22 -10.72 -27.86
N LEU A 16 -22.06 -10.00 -28.94
CA LEU A 16 -21.38 -8.70 -28.97
C LEU A 16 -22.10 -7.61 -28.12
N THR A 17 -23.44 -7.64 -28.09
CA THR A 17 -24.22 -6.69 -27.29
C THR A 17 -24.18 -7.02 -25.78
N PHE A 18 -24.12 -8.30 -25.39
CA PHE A 18 -23.96 -8.71 -23.99
C PHE A 18 -22.57 -8.35 -23.46
N ASP A 19 -21.50 -8.57 -24.20
CA ASP A 19 -20.14 -8.19 -23.82
C ASP A 19 -20.04 -6.67 -23.60
N HIS A 20 -20.62 -5.88 -24.51
CA HIS A 20 -20.58 -4.41 -24.39
C HIS A 20 -21.38 -3.89 -23.18
N ALA A 21 -22.50 -4.50 -22.84
CA ALA A 21 -23.29 -4.13 -21.68
C ALA A 21 -22.58 -4.50 -20.35
N SER A 22 -21.90 -5.64 -20.29
CA SER A 22 -21.11 -6.07 -19.14
C SER A 22 -19.88 -5.16 -18.91
N ASP A 23 -19.22 -4.74 -19.97
CA ASP A 23 -18.07 -3.82 -19.91
C ASP A 23 -18.50 -2.42 -19.45
N LEU A 24 -19.65 -1.93 -19.90
CA LEU A 24 -20.21 -0.66 -19.45
C LEU A 24 -20.63 -0.71 -17.99
N ALA A 25 -21.25 -1.80 -17.53
CA ALA A 25 -21.61 -2.00 -16.13
C ALA A 25 -20.36 -2.06 -15.23
N ALA A 26 -19.35 -2.83 -15.60
CA ALA A 26 -18.09 -2.91 -14.86
C ALA A 26 -17.35 -1.56 -14.82
N SER A 27 -17.43 -0.77 -15.90
CA SER A 27 -16.86 0.58 -15.94
C SER A 27 -17.61 1.55 -15.03
N ALA A 28 -18.94 1.48 -15.00
CA ALA A 28 -19.77 2.28 -14.11
C ALA A 28 -19.54 1.94 -12.62
N ASP A 29 -19.44 0.64 -12.29
CA ASP A 29 -19.13 0.18 -10.93
C ASP A 29 -17.76 0.68 -10.45
N ASN A 30 -16.75 0.65 -11.31
CA ASN A 30 -15.44 1.19 -11.02
C ASN A 30 -15.46 2.72 -10.82
N ALA A 31 -16.26 3.45 -11.59
CA ALA A 31 -16.42 4.89 -11.46
C ALA A 31 -17.13 5.25 -10.14
N ILE A 32 -18.23 4.57 -9.82
CA ILE A 32 -18.96 4.78 -8.56
C ILE A 32 -18.06 4.48 -7.36
N LYS A 33 -17.38 3.35 -7.38
CA LYS A 33 -16.40 2.99 -6.34
C LYS A 33 -15.34 4.08 -6.18
N ARG A 34 -14.80 4.57 -7.28
CA ARG A 34 -13.78 5.63 -7.26
C ARG A 34 -14.30 6.92 -6.65
N MET A 35 -15.52 7.33 -6.97
CA MET A 35 -16.18 8.48 -6.35
C MET A 35 -16.33 8.29 -4.84
N CYS A 36 -16.82 7.12 -4.39
CA CYS A 36 -16.94 6.81 -2.98
C CYS A 36 -15.57 6.86 -2.26
N ASP A 37 -14.51 6.30 -2.85
CA ASP A 37 -13.16 6.35 -2.31
C ASP A 37 -12.68 7.80 -2.13
N ILE A 38 -12.88 8.67 -3.13
CA ILE A 38 -12.48 10.07 -3.08
C ILE A 38 -13.24 10.83 -1.98
N PHE A 39 -14.59 10.72 -1.96
CA PHE A 39 -15.41 11.42 -0.96
C PHE A 39 -15.08 10.96 0.46
N ALA A 40 -14.96 9.65 0.68
CA ALA A 40 -14.62 9.09 2.00
C ALA A 40 -13.21 9.51 2.43
N ALA A 41 -12.21 9.46 1.54
CA ALA A 41 -10.86 9.89 1.85
C ALA A 41 -10.79 11.39 2.15
N LEU A 42 -11.47 12.23 1.37
CA LEU A 42 -11.50 13.68 1.58
C LEU A 42 -12.18 14.02 2.93
N PHE A 43 -13.33 13.41 3.20
CA PHE A 43 -14.03 13.58 4.47
C PHE A 43 -13.14 13.17 5.67
N ALA A 44 -12.48 12.01 5.57
CA ALA A 44 -11.59 11.53 6.62
C ALA A 44 -10.36 12.45 6.81
N ILE A 45 -9.77 12.99 5.75
CA ILE A 45 -8.67 13.95 5.83
C ILE A 45 -9.09 15.20 6.56
N ILE A 46 -10.25 15.80 6.19
CA ILE A 46 -10.74 17.00 6.83
C ILE A 46 -11.03 16.76 8.31
N LEU A 47 -11.73 15.68 8.63
CA LEU A 47 -12.09 15.32 10.00
C LEU A 47 -10.85 15.04 10.88
N LEU A 48 -9.83 14.37 10.33
CA LEU A 48 -8.64 13.97 11.05
C LEU A 48 -7.49 14.99 10.99
N THR A 49 -7.68 16.13 10.32
CA THR A 49 -6.65 17.19 10.22
C THR A 49 -6.08 17.61 11.59
N PRO A 50 -6.88 17.88 12.65
CA PRO A 50 -6.31 18.26 13.96
C PRO A 50 -5.45 17.13 14.56
N LEU A 51 -5.85 15.87 14.38
CA LEU A 51 -5.05 14.72 14.80
C LEU A 51 -3.73 14.66 14.02
N TRP A 52 -3.76 14.90 12.72
CA TRP A 52 -2.56 14.89 11.87
C TRP A 52 -1.54 15.94 12.27
N ILE A 53 -2.01 17.18 12.55
CA ILE A 53 -1.15 18.26 13.01
C ILE A 53 -0.50 17.88 14.35
N THR A 54 -1.27 17.32 15.27
CA THR A 54 -0.79 16.87 16.58
C THR A 54 0.26 15.77 16.44
N VAL A 55 -0.01 14.74 15.63
CA VAL A 55 0.91 13.62 15.38
C VAL A 55 2.18 14.12 14.69
N ALA A 56 2.06 14.96 13.68
CA ALA A 56 3.21 15.53 12.98
C ALA A 56 4.11 16.33 13.92
N ALA A 57 3.51 17.15 14.81
CA ALA A 57 4.23 17.88 15.83
C ALA A 57 4.94 16.94 16.82
N MET A 58 4.26 15.92 17.34
CA MET A 58 4.83 14.92 18.25
C MET A 58 6.04 14.19 17.62
N VAL A 59 5.92 13.75 16.37
CA VAL A 59 7.01 13.07 15.66
C VAL A 59 8.19 14.01 15.45
N ARG A 60 7.93 15.26 15.06
CA ARG A 60 8.99 16.25 14.81
C ARG A 60 9.71 16.70 16.08
N LEU A 61 8.98 16.89 17.18
CA LEU A 61 9.53 17.30 18.46
C LEU A 61 10.33 16.18 19.16
N ASN A 62 10.08 14.91 18.80
CA ASN A 62 10.74 13.78 19.44
C ASN A 62 12.22 13.63 19.03
N ASP A 63 12.57 13.87 17.75
CA ASP A 63 13.94 13.67 17.23
C ASP A 63 14.35 14.66 16.13
N GLY A 64 13.60 15.75 15.93
CA GLY A 64 13.95 16.86 15.03
C GLY A 64 13.83 16.57 13.52
N GLY A 65 13.54 15.35 13.11
CA GLY A 65 13.49 14.98 11.70
C GLY A 65 12.10 15.17 11.03
N PRO A 66 11.93 14.79 9.76
CA PRO A 66 10.67 14.96 9.02
C PRO A 66 9.55 14.12 9.64
N ALA A 67 8.32 14.66 9.69
CA ALA A 67 7.16 13.97 10.26
C ALA A 67 6.69 12.81 9.37
N PHE A 68 6.87 12.91 8.07
CA PHE A 68 6.44 11.91 7.10
C PHE A 68 7.60 11.04 6.63
N PHE A 69 7.27 9.80 6.33
CA PHE A 69 8.14 8.82 5.71
C PHE A 69 7.48 8.34 4.41
N THR A 70 8.27 8.19 3.38
CA THR A 70 7.83 7.70 2.08
C THR A 70 8.53 6.39 1.74
N GLN A 71 7.82 5.48 1.08
CA GLN A 71 8.36 4.20 0.64
C GLN A 71 7.73 3.78 -0.68
N GLU A 72 8.54 3.27 -1.59
CA GLU A 72 8.03 2.67 -2.83
C GLU A 72 7.35 1.33 -2.55
N ARG A 73 6.23 1.12 -3.24
CA ARG A 73 5.44 -0.11 -3.22
C ARG A 73 5.03 -0.48 -4.63
N VAL A 74 4.78 -1.77 -4.82
CA VAL A 74 4.23 -2.30 -6.08
C VAL A 74 2.73 -2.41 -5.93
N GLY A 75 2.01 -1.69 -6.77
CA GLY A 75 0.56 -1.68 -6.85
C GLY A 75 0.01 -2.65 -7.90
N LEU A 76 -1.19 -2.34 -8.37
CA LEU A 76 -1.87 -3.10 -9.40
C LEU A 76 -1.05 -3.09 -10.71
N ASN A 77 -1.05 -4.23 -11.42
CA ASN A 77 -0.34 -4.41 -12.70
C ASN A 77 1.19 -4.16 -12.62
N GLY A 78 1.80 -4.30 -11.43
CA GLY A 78 3.24 -4.15 -11.27
C GLY A 78 3.73 -2.70 -11.26
N LYS A 79 2.87 -1.70 -11.34
CA LYS A 79 3.26 -0.29 -11.28
C LYS A 79 3.75 0.07 -9.87
N THR A 80 4.91 0.68 -9.78
CA THR A 80 5.41 1.22 -8.52
C THR A 80 4.79 2.56 -8.20
N PHE A 81 4.50 2.80 -6.93
CA PHE A 81 4.04 4.09 -6.42
C PHE A 81 4.60 4.35 -5.02
N THR A 82 4.58 5.60 -4.60
CA THR A 82 5.10 6.02 -3.30
C THR A 82 3.97 6.08 -2.28
N ILE A 83 4.04 5.27 -1.21
CA ILE A 83 3.13 5.39 -0.08
C ILE A 83 3.62 6.43 0.93
N PHE A 84 2.66 7.12 1.56
CA PHE A 84 2.91 8.07 2.63
C PHE A 84 2.58 7.45 3.98
N LYS A 85 3.45 7.68 4.98
CA LYS A 85 3.23 7.28 6.39
C LYS A 85 3.77 8.33 7.33
N PHE A 86 3.29 8.35 8.58
CA PHE A 86 4.03 9.04 9.63
C PHE A 86 5.31 8.26 9.96
N ARG A 87 6.39 8.99 10.23
CA ARG A 87 7.65 8.41 10.66
C ARG A 87 7.53 7.85 12.07
N THR A 88 7.83 6.57 12.21
CA THR A 88 7.78 5.84 13.48
C THR A 88 9.15 5.40 13.98
N MET A 89 10.18 5.57 13.14
CA MET A 89 11.58 5.24 13.47
C MET A 89 12.40 6.50 13.61
N ARG A 90 13.51 6.39 14.34
CA ARG A 90 14.53 7.44 14.52
C ARG A 90 15.17 7.83 13.19
N VAL A 91 15.78 9.01 13.15
CA VAL A 91 16.50 9.51 11.95
C VAL A 91 17.69 8.59 11.61
N ASP A 92 18.41 8.14 12.64
CA ASP A 92 19.57 7.24 12.57
C ASP A 92 19.22 5.75 12.49
N ALA A 93 17.95 5.42 12.16
CA ALA A 93 17.46 4.03 12.11
C ALA A 93 18.18 3.16 11.07
N LYS A 94 18.77 3.76 10.01
CA LYS A 94 19.50 3.02 8.99
C LYS A 94 20.88 2.58 9.49
N GLU A 95 21.61 3.50 10.13
CA GLU A 95 22.91 3.24 10.75
C GLU A 95 22.77 2.22 11.87
N LEU A 96 21.75 2.41 12.72
CA LEU A 96 21.46 1.47 13.80
C LEU A 96 21.08 0.09 13.30
N LYS A 97 20.40 -0.01 12.14
CA LYS A 97 20.13 -1.31 11.48
C LYS A 97 21.41 -1.99 11.05
N ALA A 98 22.36 -1.27 10.44
CA ALA A 98 23.61 -1.84 9.97
C ALA A 98 24.42 -2.42 11.15
N SER A 99 24.60 -1.65 12.23
CA SER A 99 25.31 -2.11 13.42
C SER A 99 24.65 -3.30 14.12
N LEU A 100 23.30 -3.34 14.14
CA LEU A 100 22.56 -4.47 14.72
C LEU A 100 22.67 -5.74 13.83
N MET A 101 22.79 -5.60 12.51
CA MET A 101 23.00 -6.72 11.61
C MET A 101 24.40 -7.28 11.79
N GLU A 102 25.44 -6.45 11.84
CA GLU A 102 26.82 -6.86 12.11
C GLU A 102 26.95 -7.59 13.46
N ALA A 103 26.34 -7.05 14.53
CA ALA A 103 26.32 -7.71 15.84
C ALA A 103 25.58 -9.05 15.83
N ASN A 104 24.55 -9.20 15.02
CA ASN A 104 23.75 -10.43 14.91
C ASN A 104 24.43 -11.49 14.03
N GLU A 105 25.14 -11.08 12.97
CA GLU A 105 25.96 -11.97 12.15
C GLU A 105 27.14 -12.56 12.94
N ALA A 106 27.69 -11.79 13.87
CA ALA A 106 28.74 -12.28 14.80
C ALA A 106 28.20 -13.32 15.82
N HIS A 107 26.87 -13.40 16.05
CA HIS A 107 26.27 -14.29 17.07
C HIS A 107 25.42 -15.42 16.49
N SER A 108 25.08 -15.44 15.20
CA SER A 108 24.23 -16.48 14.63
C SER A 108 24.84 -17.11 13.37
N SER A 109 25.46 -18.27 13.57
CA SER A 109 25.58 -19.26 12.51
C SER A 109 24.18 -19.67 12.08
N ALA A 110 23.80 -19.30 10.85
CA ALA A 110 22.69 -19.84 10.10
C ALA A 110 21.30 -19.87 10.76
N ARG A 111 20.46 -18.97 10.39
CA ARG A 111 19.06 -19.09 9.99
C ARG A 111 18.32 -17.75 10.12
N ASN A 112 17.77 -17.29 8.97
CA ASN A 112 16.76 -16.22 8.85
C ASN A 112 17.24 -14.75 8.78
N SER A 113 18.14 -14.42 7.87
CA SER A 113 18.44 -13.03 7.48
C SER A 113 17.28 -12.28 6.77
N ILE A 114 16.13 -12.92 6.52
CA ILE A 114 15.05 -12.37 5.70
C ILE A 114 14.01 -11.57 6.50
N MET A 115 13.91 -11.77 7.82
CA MET A 115 12.97 -11.02 8.66
C MET A 115 13.54 -10.72 10.05
N PHE A 116 14.26 -9.61 10.15
CA PHE A 116 14.67 -9.07 11.43
C PHE A 116 13.44 -8.44 12.14
N LYS A 117 12.72 -9.27 12.91
CA LYS A 117 11.55 -8.87 13.69
C LYS A 117 11.91 -8.94 15.17
N MET A 118 12.43 -7.83 15.71
CA MET A 118 12.68 -7.73 17.14
C MET A 118 11.39 -7.33 17.87
N ALA A 119 11.11 -7.98 19.01
CA ALA A 119 9.99 -7.62 19.87
C ALA A 119 10.13 -6.18 20.40
N ASN A 120 11.36 -5.76 20.72
CA ASN A 120 11.69 -4.38 21.10
C ASN A 120 12.76 -3.84 20.13
N ASP A 121 12.33 -3.26 19.03
CA ASP A 121 13.21 -2.68 18.02
C ASP A 121 13.69 -1.29 18.52
N PRO A 122 15.00 -1.11 18.85
CA PRO A 122 15.51 0.15 19.38
C PRO A 122 15.44 1.32 18.38
N ARG A 123 15.16 1.03 17.12
CA ARG A 123 14.97 2.05 16.07
C ARG A 123 13.60 2.71 16.12
N ILE A 124 12.64 2.11 16.84
CA ILE A 124 11.29 2.65 16.97
C ILE A 124 11.25 3.66 18.11
N THR A 125 10.76 4.86 17.83
CA THR A 125 10.54 5.88 18.87
C THR A 125 9.36 5.49 19.76
N ARG A 126 9.28 6.05 21.00
CA ARG A 126 8.12 5.82 21.89
C ARG A 126 6.81 6.26 21.22
N VAL A 127 6.83 7.42 20.58
CA VAL A 127 5.69 7.93 19.78
C VAL A 127 5.40 6.97 18.63
N GLY A 128 6.43 6.53 17.90
CA GLY A 128 6.30 5.59 16.79
C GLY A 128 5.69 4.25 17.20
N ALA A 129 6.02 3.73 18.38
CA ALA A 129 5.42 2.51 18.91
C ALA A 129 3.90 2.66 19.12
N LEU A 130 3.46 3.80 19.69
CA LEU A 130 2.05 4.12 19.84
C LEU A 130 1.34 4.23 18.49
N LEU A 131 1.93 4.96 17.54
CA LEU A 131 1.36 5.14 16.19
C LEU A 131 1.17 3.80 15.47
N ARG A 132 2.15 2.88 15.57
CA ARG A 132 2.05 1.53 14.99
C ARG A 132 0.99 0.67 15.66
N LYS A 133 0.89 0.76 17.00
CA LYS A 133 -0.13 0.01 17.76
C LYS A 133 -1.55 0.42 17.37
N THR A 134 -1.75 1.70 17.08
CA THR A 134 -3.04 2.29 16.72
C THR A 134 -3.27 2.37 15.20
N SER A 135 -2.28 2.01 14.38
CA SER A 135 -2.28 2.17 12.92
C SER A 135 -2.46 3.61 12.43
N ILE A 136 -2.29 4.59 13.31
CA ILE A 136 -2.34 6.03 12.97
C ILE A 136 -1.22 6.41 11.99
N ASP A 137 -0.10 5.69 12.04
CA ASP A 137 1.01 5.89 11.10
C ASP A 137 0.62 5.66 9.63
N GLU A 138 -0.44 4.93 9.35
CA GLU A 138 -0.91 4.65 8.00
C GLU A 138 -1.95 5.67 7.47
N LEU A 139 -2.47 6.57 8.32
CA LEU A 139 -3.46 7.57 7.90
C LEU A 139 -3.02 8.42 6.69
N PRO A 140 -1.74 8.82 6.53
CA PRO A 140 -1.31 9.57 5.34
C PRO A 140 -1.52 8.82 4.01
N GLN A 141 -1.78 7.50 4.02
CA GLN A 141 -2.13 6.76 2.79
C GLN A 141 -3.48 7.21 2.19
N LEU A 142 -4.32 7.95 2.93
CA LEU A 142 -5.50 8.59 2.37
C LEU A 142 -5.15 9.55 1.21
N PHE A 143 -3.98 10.17 1.20
CA PHE A 143 -3.49 10.91 0.04
C PHE A 143 -3.23 10.01 -1.17
N ASN A 144 -2.75 8.78 -0.95
CA ASN A 144 -2.60 7.83 -2.04
C ASN A 144 -3.96 7.41 -2.63
N VAL A 145 -4.99 7.31 -1.77
CA VAL A 145 -6.36 7.06 -2.23
C VAL A 145 -6.84 8.23 -3.09
N LEU A 146 -6.65 9.48 -2.67
CA LEU A 146 -7.03 10.65 -3.48
C LEU A 146 -6.28 10.72 -4.82
N ARG A 147 -5.00 10.31 -4.86
CA ARG A 147 -4.21 10.25 -6.09
C ARG A 147 -4.63 9.13 -7.04
N GLY A 148 -5.29 8.10 -6.52
CA GLY A 148 -5.68 6.92 -7.29
C GLY A 148 -4.65 5.78 -7.26
N ASP A 149 -3.59 5.92 -6.47
CA ASP A 149 -2.60 4.88 -6.29
C ASP A 149 -3.15 3.70 -5.46
N MET A 150 -4.16 3.98 -4.62
CA MET A 150 -4.80 3.02 -3.72
C MET A 150 -6.33 3.21 -3.71
N SER A 151 -7.03 2.18 -3.22
CA SER A 151 -8.45 2.23 -2.88
C SER A 151 -8.62 1.94 -1.39
N LEU A 152 -9.66 2.47 -0.76
CA LEU A 152 -10.00 2.17 0.64
C LEU A 152 -10.32 0.68 0.83
N VAL A 153 -10.94 0.08 -0.16
CA VAL A 153 -11.27 -1.34 -0.19
C VAL A 153 -10.52 -2.01 -1.33
N GLY A 154 -9.45 -2.72 -1.00
CA GLY A 154 -8.63 -3.39 -2.01
C GLY A 154 -7.46 -4.19 -1.39
N PRO A 155 -6.74 -4.95 -2.21
CA PRO A 155 -5.58 -5.71 -1.75
C PRO A 155 -4.45 -4.77 -1.29
N ARG A 156 -3.74 -5.18 -0.24
CA ARG A 156 -2.60 -4.42 0.30
C ARG A 156 -1.43 -4.41 -0.71
N PRO A 157 -0.82 -3.26 -1.00
CA PRO A 157 0.31 -3.18 -1.92
C PRO A 157 1.53 -3.94 -1.38
N ARG A 158 2.25 -4.61 -2.28
CA ARG A 158 3.40 -5.46 -1.93
C ARG A 158 4.70 -4.66 -1.87
N SER A 159 5.68 -5.14 -1.07
CA SER A 159 7.04 -4.57 -1.13
C SER A 159 7.76 -5.05 -2.40
N PRO A 160 8.62 -4.21 -3.02
CA PRO A 160 9.33 -4.56 -4.26
C PRO A 160 10.13 -5.88 -4.16
N ALA A 161 10.82 -6.09 -3.04
CA ALA A 161 11.61 -7.32 -2.79
C ALA A 161 10.78 -8.62 -2.80
N ARG A 162 9.47 -8.53 -2.53
CA ARG A 162 8.57 -9.70 -2.50
C ARG A 162 7.95 -10.02 -3.85
N SER A 163 7.90 -9.05 -4.76
CA SER A 163 7.34 -9.24 -6.11
C SER A 163 8.27 -10.03 -7.03
N LEU A 164 9.59 -10.00 -6.75
CA LEU A 164 10.59 -10.74 -7.54
C LEU A 164 10.66 -12.23 -7.21
N SER A 165 10.13 -12.67 -6.05
CA SER A 165 10.19 -14.08 -5.60
C SER A 165 8.95 -14.91 -5.98
N THR A 166 7.95 -14.34 -6.63
CA THR A 166 6.70 -15.03 -7.00
C THR A 166 6.53 -15.25 -8.50
N ASN A 167 7.64 -15.40 -9.25
CA ASN A 167 7.57 -15.92 -10.61
C ASN A 167 7.84 -17.45 -10.54
N PRO A 168 6.81 -18.32 -10.58
CA PRO A 168 7.04 -19.75 -10.77
C PRO A 168 7.45 -19.95 -12.24
N ALA A 169 8.61 -20.59 -12.41
CA ALA A 169 9.04 -21.13 -13.69
C ALA A 169 8.07 -22.23 -14.16
#